data_631a16fa27261b6cb986f025ecf9ff8f
#
_entry.id   631a16fa27261b6cb986f025ecf9ff8f
#
_cell.length_a   1.000
_cell.length_b   1.000
_cell.length_c   1.000
_cell.angle_alpha   90.00
_cell.angle_beta   90.00
_cell.angle_gamma   90.00
#
_symmetry.space_group_name_H-M   'P 1'
#
loop_
_entity.id
_entity.type
_entity.pdbx_description
1 polymer ?
#
loop_
_entity_poly.entity_id
_entity_poly.type
_entity_poly.pdbx_seq_one_letter_code
_entity_poly.pdbx_strand_id
1 'polypeptide(L)'
;METMQGGCHCGRVRFRVTADLDSVTVCNCPVCTKKGILHLIVPPERFELLSGKDDLATYTFNTGVAKHTFCKVCGIHPFYVPRSDPDKIDVNARCLDEIDPAALKLKYFDGRHWEESMQKDVPWR
;
A
#
# COMPACT_ATOMS: atom_id res chain seq x y z
N MET A 1 10.54 15.07 4.31
CA MET A 1 10.23 13.85 3.52
C MET A 1 11.50 13.10 3.20
N GLU A 2 11.40 11.80 3.19
CA GLU A 2 12.50 10.90 2.84
C GLU A 2 12.19 10.21 1.51
N THR A 3 13.24 9.95 0.73
CA THR A 3 13.15 9.09 -0.45
C THR A 3 13.65 7.70 -0.05
N MET A 4 12.82 6.70 -0.26
CA MET A 4 13.04 5.33 0.17
C MET A 4 12.83 4.37 -1.00
N GLN A 5 13.49 3.22 -0.93
CA GLN A 5 13.28 2.15 -1.88
C GLN A 5 12.66 0.94 -1.20
N GLY A 6 11.98 0.14 -1.98
CA GLY A 6 11.38 -1.10 -1.54
C GLY A 6 11.02 -1.99 -2.71
N GLY A 7 10.34 -3.07 -2.41
CA GLY A 7 9.91 -4.01 -3.43
C GLY A 7 9.40 -5.32 -2.88
N CYS A 8 9.19 -6.30 -3.76
CA CYS A 8 8.77 -7.63 -3.37
C CYS A 8 9.95 -8.47 -2.84
N HIS A 9 9.64 -9.61 -2.25
CA HIS A 9 10.67 -10.47 -1.65
C HIS A 9 11.67 -11.02 -2.67
N CYS A 10 11.23 -11.44 -3.84
CA CYS A 10 12.12 -12.00 -4.84
C CYS A 10 12.98 -10.95 -5.57
N GLY A 11 12.69 -9.67 -5.38
CA GLY A 11 13.45 -8.57 -5.94
C GLY A 11 13.11 -8.16 -7.36
N ARG A 12 12.18 -8.84 -8.02
CA ARG A 12 11.78 -8.48 -9.40
C ARG A 12 11.06 -7.15 -9.45
N VAL A 13 10.19 -6.90 -8.48
CA VAL A 13 9.45 -5.64 -8.39
C VAL A 13 10.19 -4.71 -7.43
N ARG A 14 10.62 -3.55 -7.95
CA ARG A 14 11.32 -2.53 -7.16
C ARG A 14 10.67 -1.18 -7.40
N PHE A 15 10.59 -0.37 -6.34
CA PHE A 15 10.04 0.97 -6.42
C PHE A 15 10.85 1.96 -5.58
N ARG A 16 10.61 3.22 -5.85
CA ARG A 16 11.10 4.36 -5.06
C ARG A 16 9.90 5.19 -4.65
N VAL A 17 9.85 5.61 -3.41
CA VAL A 17 8.79 6.46 -2.87
C VAL A 17 9.38 7.59 -2.04
N THR A 18 8.78 8.77 -2.15
CA THR A 18 9.12 9.93 -1.32
C THR A 18 7.93 10.23 -0.43
N ALA A 19 8.11 10.10 0.88
CA ALA A 19 7.04 10.27 1.85
C ALA A 19 7.57 10.52 3.26
N ASP A 20 6.68 10.98 4.13
CA ASP A 20 6.91 11.00 5.57
C ASP A 20 6.44 9.67 6.16
N LEU A 21 7.27 9.04 6.98
CA LEU A 21 6.93 7.82 7.73
C LEU A 21 6.48 8.12 9.16
N ASP A 22 5.82 9.26 9.38
CA ASP A 22 5.33 9.63 10.70
C ASP A 22 4.27 8.66 11.21
N SER A 23 3.48 8.13 10.30
CA SER A 23 2.50 7.09 10.62
C SER A 23 2.09 6.33 9.36
N VAL A 24 1.66 5.08 9.57
CA VAL A 24 1.06 4.24 8.54
C VAL A 24 -0.29 3.74 9.02
N THR A 25 -1.16 3.37 8.09
CA THR A 25 -2.53 2.97 8.41
C THR A 25 -2.69 1.45 8.36
N VAL A 26 -3.36 0.91 9.38
CA VAL A 26 -3.85 -0.47 9.41
C VAL A 26 -5.34 -0.46 9.13
N CYS A 27 -5.78 -1.19 8.13
CA CYS A 27 -7.19 -1.36 7.79
C CYS A 27 -7.62 -2.77 8.17
N ASN A 28 -8.78 -2.90 8.81
CA ASN A 28 -9.31 -4.19 9.27
C ASN A 28 -10.21 -4.89 8.24
N CYS A 29 -10.35 -4.36 7.03
CA CYS A 29 -11.14 -5.05 6.01
C CYS A 29 -10.53 -6.42 5.68
N PRO A 30 -11.35 -7.39 5.19
CA PRO A 30 -10.85 -8.76 5.00
C PRO A 30 -9.62 -8.87 4.12
N VAL A 31 -9.55 -8.14 3.01
CA VAL A 31 -8.40 -8.22 2.11
C VAL A 31 -7.15 -7.60 2.73
N CYS A 32 -7.27 -6.45 3.39
CA CYS A 32 -6.13 -5.80 4.04
C CYS A 32 -5.60 -6.61 5.21
N THR A 33 -6.50 -7.23 5.99
CA THR A 33 -6.12 -8.13 7.09
C THR A 33 -5.34 -9.33 6.57
N LYS A 34 -5.81 -9.95 5.49
CA LYS A 34 -5.16 -11.14 4.90
C LYS A 34 -3.84 -10.80 4.22
N LYS A 35 -3.74 -9.64 3.58
CA LYS A 35 -2.48 -9.17 2.97
C LYS A 35 -1.43 -8.80 4.01
N GLY A 36 -1.85 -8.36 5.19
CA GLY A 36 -0.94 -7.82 6.19
C GLY A 36 -0.32 -6.48 5.79
N ILE A 37 -1.00 -5.71 4.97
CA ILE A 37 -0.47 -4.45 4.44
C ILE A 37 -0.49 -3.35 5.51
N LEU A 38 0.58 -2.55 5.55
CA LEU A 38 0.63 -1.27 6.24
C LEU A 38 0.56 -0.17 5.20
N HIS A 39 -0.52 0.59 5.21
CA HIS A 39 -0.84 1.56 4.15
C HIS A 39 -0.04 2.84 4.27
N LEU A 40 0.63 3.20 3.19
CA LEU A 40 1.32 4.47 3.00
C LEU A 40 0.85 5.04 1.66
N ILE A 41 -0.17 5.90 1.69
CA ILE A 41 -0.80 6.43 0.49
C ILE A 41 -0.08 7.70 0.06
N VAL A 42 0.38 7.73 -1.18
CA VAL A 42 1.13 8.86 -1.75
C VAL A 42 0.54 9.26 -3.09
N PRO A 43 0.67 10.54 -3.50
CA PRO A 43 0.33 10.94 -4.86
C PRO A 43 1.28 10.27 -5.86
N PRO A 44 0.83 10.06 -7.13
CA PRO A 44 1.62 9.31 -8.11
C PRO A 44 2.99 9.94 -8.41
N GLU A 45 3.11 11.25 -8.32
CA GLU A 45 4.39 11.95 -8.56
C GLU A 45 5.47 11.66 -7.50
N ARG A 46 5.09 11.05 -6.37
CA ARG A 46 6.02 10.64 -5.32
C ARG A 46 6.34 9.14 -5.36
N PHE A 47 5.85 8.45 -6.37
CA PHE A 47 6.06 7.02 -6.55
C PHE A 47 6.66 6.75 -7.92
N GLU A 48 7.68 5.90 -7.97
CA GLU A 48 8.29 5.47 -9.21
C GLU A 48 8.51 3.96 -9.18
N LEU A 49 7.96 3.26 -10.17
CA LEU A 49 8.24 1.84 -10.36
C LEU A 49 9.59 1.72 -11.09
N LEU A 50 10.57 1.12 -10.44
CA LEU A 50 11.93 0.98 -10.97
C LEU A 50 12.10 -0.26 -11.83
N SER A 51 11.43 -1.35 -11.48
CA SER A 51 11.50 -2.62 -12.22
C SER A 51 10.30 -3.50 -11.92
N GLY A 52 10.07 -4.51 -12.76
CA GLY A 52 9.12 -5.57 -12.49
C GLY A 52 7.71 -5.31 -12.99
N LYS A 53 7.50 -4.34 -13.87
CA LYS A 53 6.17 -4.05 -14.42
C LYS A 53 5.49 -5.31 -15.00
N ASP A 54 6.26 -6.13 -15.72
CA ASP A 54 5.75 -7.35 -16.36
C ASP A 54 5.59 -8.52 -15.37
N ASP A 55 6.12 -8.38 -14.16
CA ASP A 55 6.01 -9.37 -13.09
C ASP A 55 4.85 -9.10 -12.14
N LEU A 56 4.07 -8.06 -12.38
CA LEU A 56 2.91 -7.71 -11.58
C LEU A 56 1.64 -8.35 -12.14
N ALA A 57 0.84 -8.91 -11.25
CA ALA A 57 -0.54 -9.34 -11.52
C ALA A 57 -1.49 -8.49 -10.68
N THR A 58 -2.76 -8.47 -11.04
CA THR A 58 -3.77 -7.64 -10.37
C THR A 58 -4.96 -8.49 -9.98
N TYR A 59 -5.35 -8.42 -8.71
CA TYR A 59 -6.58 -8.98 -8.19
C TYR A 59 -7.60 -7.88 -7.97
N THR A 60 -8.80 -8.06 -8.48
CA THR A 60 -9.93 -7.15 -8.27
C THR A 60 -11.13 -7.91 -7.77
N PHE A 61 -11.97 -7.23 -7.01
CA PHE A 61 -13.23 -7.78 -6.51
C PHE A 61 -14.21 -6.64 -6.23
N ASN A 62 -15.47 -6.98 -5.95
CA ASN A 62 -16.54 -6.04 -5.65
C ASN A 62 -16.67 -4.98 -6.75
N THR A 63 -16.41 -3.70 -6.48
CA THR A 63 -16.53 -2.61 -7.45
C THR A 63 -15.45 -2.64 -8.52
N GLY A 64 -14.34 -3.33 -8.29
CA GLY A 64 -13.19 -3.36 -9.18
C GLY A 64 -12.38 -2.07 -9.25
N VAL A 65 -12.70 -1.08 -8.41
CA VAL A 65 -11.97 0.20 -8.35
C VAL A 65 -10.57 0.00 -7.80
N ALA A 66 -10.44 -0.72 -6.69
CA ALA A 66 -9.14 -1.06 -6.13
C ALA A 66 -8.41 -2.06 -7.03
N LYS A 67 -7.13 -1.78 -7.31
CA LYS A 67 -6.27 -2.64 -8.12
C LYS A 67 -5.20 -3.23 -7.22
N HIS A 68 -5.48 -4.44 -6.69
CA HIS A 68 -4.59 -5.13 -5.76
C HIS A 68 -3.45 -5.81 -6.53
N THR A 69 -2.39 -5.06 -6.78
CA THR A 69 -1.23 -5.57 -7.50
C THR A 69 -0.32 -6.39 -6.58
N PHE A 70 0.27 -7.42 -7.15
CA PHE A 70 1.22 -8.28 -6.44
C PHE A 70 2.22 -8.88 -7.41
N CYS A 71 3.38 -9.28 -6.89
CA CYS A 71 4.36 -9.99 -7.69
C CYS A 71 3.85 -11.40 -8.00
N LYS A 72 3.71 -11.72 -9.28
CA LYS A 72 3.21 -13.04 -9.70
C LYS A 72 4.19 -14.18 -9.41
N VAL A 73 5.45 -13.86 -9.09
CA VAL A 73 6.48 -14.85 -8.79
C VAL A 73 6.54 -15.18 -7.30
N CYS A 74 6.61 -14.16 -6.42
CA CYS A 74 6.70 -14.41 -4.97
C CYS A 74 5.40 -14.13 -4.21
N GLY A 75 4.38 -13.54 -4.84
CA GLY A 75 3.07 -13.29 -4.24
C GLY A 75 2.99 -12.08 -3.32
N ILE A 76 4.07 -11.35 -3.11
CA ILE A 76 4.07 -10.19 -2.23
C ILE A 76 3.36 -9.01 -2.89
N HIS A 77 2.57 -8.28 -2.09
CA HIS A 77 1.86 -7.06 -2.50
C HIS A 77 2.68 -5.82 -2.14
N PRO A 78 3.50 -5.27 -3.05
CA PRO A 78 4.37 -4.15 -2.71
C PRO A 78 3.65 -2.80 -2.72
N PHE A 79 2.65 -2.65 -3.57
CA PHE A 79 1.81 -1.46 -3.69
C PHE A 79 0.53 -1.79 -4.45
N TYR A 80 -0.46 -0.90 -4.36
CA TYR A 80 -1.71 -1.06 -5.13
C TYR A 80 -2.42 0.27 -5.31
N VAL A 81 -3.51 0.28 -6.08
CA VAL A 81 -4.39 1.44 -6.27
C VAL A 81 -5.58 1.28 -5.34
N PRO A 82 -5.74 2.16 -4.32
CA PRO A 82 -6.80 2.01 -3.33
C PRO A 82 -8.16 2.50 -3.83
N ARG A 83 -9.22 1.91 -3.30
CA ARG A 83 -10.60 2.32 -3.59
C ARG A 83 -10.89 3.75 -3.16
N SER A 84 -10.35 4.16 -2.02
CA SER A 84 -10.59 5.47 -1.43
C SER A 84 -9.99 6.62 -2.24
N ASP A 85 -8.87 6.36 -2.89
CA ASP A 85 -8.09 7.35 -3.62
C ASP A 85 -7.55 6.72 -4.91
N PRO A 86 -8.43 6.50 -5.92
CA PRO A 86 -8.04 5.74 -7.13
C PRO A 86 -7.03 6.48 -8.02
N ASP A 87 -6.75 7.73 -7.72
CA ASP A 87 -5.71 8.55 -8.36
C ASP A 87 -4.36 8.49 -7.64
N LYS A 88 -4.26 7.72 -6.55
CA LYS A 88 -3.05 7.62 -5.73
C LYS A 88 -2.49 6.21 -5.73
N ILE A 89 -1.30 6.08 -5.14
CA ILE A 89 -0.64 4.80 -4.93
C ILE A 89 -0.57 4.52 -3.44
N ASP A 90 -1.00 3.33 -3.06
CA ASP A 90 -0.92 2.86 -1.68
C ASP A 90 0.26 1.90 -1.56
N VAL A 91 1.33 2.37 -0.96
CA VAL A 91 2.55 1.60 -0.77
C VAL A 91 2.41 0.74 0.49
N ASN A 92 2.80 -0.53 0.39
CA ASN A 92 2.93 -1.37 1.56
C ASN A 92 4.24 -1.03 2.28
N ALA A 93 4.13 -0.34 3.42
CA ALA A 93 5.31 0.08 4.17
C ALA A 93 6.18 -1.09 4.65
N ARG A 94 5.61 -2.30 4.79
CA ARG A 94 6.38 -3.52 5.10
C ARG A 94 7.37 -3.90 3.99
N CYS A 95 7.15 -3.41 2.78
CA CYS A 95 8.01 -3.69 1.62
C CYS A 95 9.15 -2.68 1.45
N LEU A 96 9.27 -1.69 2.34
CA LEU A 96 10.41 -0.78 2.35
C LEU A 96 11.65 -1.51 2.87
N ASP A 97 12.81 -1.28 2.22
CA ASP A 97 14.03 -2.06 2.49
C ASP A 97 14.58 -1.90 3.91
N GLU A 98 14.61 -0.66 4.40
CA GLU A 98 15.27 -0.34 5.67
C GLU A 98 14.25 0.04 6.74
N ILE A 99 13.19 -0.78 6.86
CA ILE A 99 12.10 -0.50 7.78
C ILE A 99 12.07 -1.55 8.89
N ASP A 100 11.83 -1.08 10.11
CA ASP A 100 11.41 -1.95 11.21
C ASP A 100 9.91 -1.76 11.41
N PRO A 101 9.07 -2.71 11.01
CA PRO A 101 7.62 -2.56 11.15
C PRO A 101 7.17 -2.33 12.59
N ALA A 102 7.92 -2.84 13.57
CA ALA A 102 7.60 -2.67 14.98
C ALA A 102 7.83 -1.24 15.48
N ALA A 103 8.67 -0.46 14.78
CA ALA A 103 8.97 0.92 15.15
C ALA A 103 8.01 1.94 14.53
N LEU A 104 7.13 1.50 13.62
CA LEU A 104 6.19 2.39 12.96
C LEU A 104 5.03 2.78 13.88
N LYS A 105 4.64 4.03 13.82
CA LYS A 105 3.42 4.50 14.48
C LYS A 105 2.22 4.10 13.64
N LEU A 106 1.28 3.37 14.24
CA LEU A 106 0.10 2.86 13.55
C LEU A 106 -1.12 3.73 13.82
N LYS A 107 -1.87 4.01 12.76
CA LYS A 107 -3.23 4.54 12.84
C LYS A 107 -4.19 3.50 12.29
N TYR A 108 -5.39 3.41 12.85
CA TYR A 108 -6.34 2.36 12.52
C TYR A 108 -7.53 2.92 11.76
N PHE A 109 -7.94 2.21 10.72
CA PHE A 109 -9.10 2.54 9.91
C PHE A 109 -10.06 1.34 9.89
N ASP A 110 -11.35 1.59 10.21
CA ASP A 110 -12.38 0.55 10.21
C ASP A 110 -12.92 0.34 8.80
N GLY A 111 -12.20 -0.42 8.00
CA GLY A 111 -12.57 -0.73 6.62
C GLY A 111 -13.71 -1.72 6.50
N ARG A 112 -14.08 -2.42 7.58
CA ARG A 112 -15.28 -3.29 7.60
C ARG A 112 -16.56 -2.47 7.56
N HIS A 113 -16.52 -1.23 8.03
CA HIS A 113 -17.59 -0.26 7.93
C HIS A 113 -17.12 0.93 7.07
N TRP A 114 -16.67 0.60 5.86
CA TRP A 114 -15.94 1.51 4.99
C TRP A 114 -16.70 2.81 4.70
N GLU A 115 -17.99 2.72 4.35
CA GLU A 115 -18.77 3.89 3.98
C GLU A 115 -18.94 4.88 5.14
N GLU A 116 -19.21 4.36 6.34
CA GLU A 116 -19.30 5.21 7.55
C GLU A 116 -17.93 5.79 7.90
N SER A 117 -16.89 4.99 7.83
CA SER A 117 -15.55 5.40 8.22
C SER A 117 -14.98 6.48 7.29
N MET A 118 -15.31 6.42 5.99
CA MET A 118 -14.91 7.44 5.01
C MET A 118 -15.58 8.80 5.24
N GLN A 119 -16.65 8.86 6.03
CA GLN A 119 -17.34 10.10 6.40
C GLN A 119 -16.79 10.73 7.68
N LYS A 120 -15.86 10.06 8.33
CA LYS A 120 -15.19 10.50 9.57
C LYS A 120 -13.76 10.94 9.27
N ASP A 121 -12.93 11.00 10.32
CA ASP A 121 -11.52 11.26 10.16
C ASP A 121 -10.83 10.12 9.42
N VAL A 122 -10.28 10.42 8.26
CA VAL A 122 -9.55 9.47 7.44
C VAL A 122 -8.06 9.61 7.76
N PRO A 123 -7.39 8.56 8.32
CA PRO A 123 -6.04 8.71 8.89
C PRO A 123 -4.96 9.17 7.92
N TRP A 124 -5.13 8.92 6.63
CA TRP A 124 -4.13 9.28 5.61
C TRP A 124 -4.39 10.63 4.94
N ARG A 125 -5.38 11.35 5.37
CA ARG A 125 -5.74 12.67 4.82
C ARG A 125 -5.42 13.81 5.76
#